data_8c05dfd1c7eaf2c7e1415ca874a74024
#
_entry.id   8c05dfd1c7eaf2c7e1415ca874a74024
#
_cell.length_a   1.000
_cell.length_b   1.000
_cell.length_c   1.000
_cell.angle_alpha   90.00
_cell.angle_beta   90.00
_cell.angle_gamma   90.00
#
_symmetry.space_group_name_H-M   'P 1'
#
loop_
_entity.id
_entity.type
_entity.pdbx_description
1 polymer ?
#
loop_
_entity_poly.entity_id
_entity_poly.type
_entity_poly.pdbx_seq_one_letter_code
_entity_poly.pdbx_strand_id
1 'polypeptide(L)'
;MRKIKPMFWNTLILAANSIRRNLLRSFLTILGIVIGVAAVITMVTLGRGATQSVSEQISAMGTNMLLIRPGQRRGPGSENAPKFRQRDVDIVQEQFDSISGVAPYTSISVTTVYQSRNYTTVVTGSTNDYFDVGNWAIESGRKFLDSELRAGKAVCIIGKTVKSQLFGSEDPIGLEFRIKKFSCKVVGVLGEKGQSTWGSDQDDTIVMPLKTVQRRLTGSLDIDRISVSVRDTNAISETQRRLEALFRELRSLGETEESDFRVLDMRQIVQTLTGTTKVLTALLGAVAAVSLLVGGIGIMNIMLVSVTERTREIGIRLAIGALEKHVLMQFLIEAIVLSSLGGILGLALAVGLSTLGANAMGFPLIFDPVINLIAFLFSAGIGVLFGYMPARRAARLNPIDALRHE
;
A
#
# COMPACT_ATOMS: atom_id res chain seq x y z
N MET A 1 33.83 -34.87 -11.55
CA MET A 1 32.64 -34.04 -11.85
C MET A 1 31.81 -34.46 -13.09
N ARG A 2 32.14 -35.49 -13.82
CA ARG A 2 31.49 -35.86 -15.14
C ARG A 2 30.32 -36.88 -15.03
N LYS A 3 30.03 -37.46 -13.85
CA LYS A 3 28.99 -38.50 -13.65
C LYS A 3 27.64 -37.98 -13.06
N ILE A 4 27.51 -36.71 -12.72
CA ILE A 4 26.28 -36.15 -12.10
C ILE A 4 25.23 -35.76 -13.16
N LYS A 5 25.64 -35.32 -14.33
CA LYS A 5 24.74 -34.85 -15.41
C LYS A 5 23.70 -35.88 -15.89
N PRO A 6 24.07 -37.17 -16.17
CA PRO A 6 23.07 -38.15 -16.62
C PRO A 6 22.09 -38.57 -15.51
N MET A 7 22.53 -38.55 -14.26
CA MET A 7 21.69 -38.94 -13.14
C MET A 7 20.59 -37.88 -12.90
N PHE A 8 20.91 -36.60 -12.97
CA PHE A 8 19.95 -35.50 -12.78
C PHE A 8 18.86 -35.49 -13.87
N TRP A 9 19.22 -35.69 -15.14
CA TRP A 9 18.26 -35.72 -16.25
C TRP A 9 17.31 -36.92 -16.18
N ASN A 10 17.84 -38.11 -15.84
CA ASN A 10 17.02 -39.29 -15.64
C ASN A 10 16.07 -39.15 -14.45
N THR A 11 16.49 -38.47 -13.36
CA THR A 11 15.65 -38.22 -12.20
C THR A 11 14.50 -37.24 -12.52
N LEU A 12 14.75 -36.25 -13.38
CA LEU A 12 13.72 -35.31 -13.86
C LEU A 12 12.64 -36.05 -14.71
N ILE A 13 13.05 -36.95 -15.59
CA ILE A 13 12.12 -37.75 -16.39
C ILE A 13 11.30 -38.70 -15.49
N LEU A 14 11.94 -39.30 -14.50
CA LEU A 14 11.26 -40.15 -13.51
C LEU A 14 10.26 -39.37 -12.67
N ALA A 15 10.61 -38.16 -12.22
CA ALA A 15 9.68 -37.28 -11.49
C ALA A 15 8.46 -36.91 -12.37
N ALA A 16 8.66 -36.56 -13.63
CA ALA A 16 7.57 -36.25 -14.56
C ALA A 16 6.65 -37.48 -14.80
N ASN A 17 7.20 -38.67 -14.91
CA ASN A 17 6.42 -39.91 -15.05
C ASN A 17 5.66 -40.26 -13.77
N SER A 18 6.23 -40.02 -12.60
CA SER A 18 5.57 -40.21 -11.29
C SER A 18 4.34 -39.30 -11.15
N ILE A 19 4.45 -38.05 -11.59
CA ILE A 19 3.32 -37.08 -11.62
C ILE A 19 2.19 -37.61 -12.51
N ARG A 20 2.54 -38.14 -13.70
CA ARG A 20 1.55 -38.65 -14.67
C ARG A 20 0.78 -39.88 -14.18
N ARG A 21 1.39 -40.73 -13.36
CA ARG A 21 0.75 -41.96 -12.86
C ARG A 21 -0.35 -41.69 -11.81
N ASN A 22 -0.24 -40.60 -11.04
CA ASN A 22 -1.20 -40.24 -9.99
C ASN A 22 -1.57 -38.75 -10.05
N LEU A 23 -2.12 -38.32 -11.20
CA LEU A 23 -2.41 -36.91 -11.52
C LEU A 23 -3.19 -36.17 -10.43
N LEU A 24 -4.26 -36.75 -9.89
CA LEU A 24 -5.12 -36.09 -8.92
C LEU A 24 -4.39 -35.80 -7.59
N ARG A 25 -3.60 -36.77 -7.12
CA ARG A 25 -2.84 -36.61 -5.86
C ARG A 25 -1.68 -35.62 -6.02
N SER A 26 -0.95 -35.73 -7.14
CA SER A 26 0.14 -34.81 -7.45
C SER A 26 -0.37 -33.39 -7.63
N PHE A 27 -1.51 -33.23 -8.31
CA PHE A 27 -2.16 -31.91 -8.47
C PHE A 27 -2.55 -31.29 -7.13
N LEU A 28 -3.25 -32.04 -6.25
CA LEU A 28 -3.66 -31.54 -4.92
C LEU A 28 -2.46 -31.14 -4.05
N THR A 29 -1.38 -31.90 -4.13
CA THR A 29 -0.17 -31.63 -3.35
C THR A 29 0.56 -30.38 -3.87
N ILE A 30 0.75 -30.29 -5.18
CA ILE A 30 1.38 -29.14 -5.83
C ILE A 30 0.51 -27.89 -5.58
N LEU A 31 -0.83 -28.02 -5.65
CA LEU A 31 -1.78 -26.93 -5.42
C LEU A 31 -1.61 -26.32 -4.03
N GLY A 32 -1.41 -27.11 -2.99
CA GLY A 32 -1.15 -26.60 -1.63
C GLY A 32 0.09 -25.70 -1.57
N ILE A 33 1.18 -26.10 -2.26
CA ILE A 33 2.41 -25.31 -2.34
C ILE A 33 2.19 -24.05 -3.18
N VAL A 34 1.52 -24.18 -4.34
CA VAL A 34 1.19 -23.08 -5.24
C VAL A 34 0.40 -22.00 -4.52
N ILE A 35 -0.67 -22.39 -3.81
CA ILE A 35 -1.51 -21.46 -3.04
C ILE A 35 -0.69 -20.78 -1.94
N GLY A 36 0.09 -21.54 -1.18
CA GLY A 36 0.91 -21.00 -0.10
C GLY A 36 1.92 -19.95 -0.60
N VAL A 37 2.67 -20.28 -1.64
CA VAL A 37 3.66 -19.38 -2.25
C VAL A 37 2.97 -18.17 -2.90
N ALA A 38 1.90 -18.40 -3.67
CA ALA A 38 1.17 -17.32 -4.34
C ALA A 38 0.58 -16.33 -3.34
N ALA A 39 -0.04 -16.82 -2.27
CA ALA A 39 -0.65 -15.96 -1.25
C ALA A 39 0.36 -15.03 -0.57
N VAL A 40 1.53 -15.56 -0.16
CA VAL A 40 2.58 -14.75 0.48
C VAL A 40 3.09 -13.66 -0.46
N ILE A 41 3.49 -14.06 -1.68
CA ILE A 41 4.09 -13.12 -2.63
C ILE A 41 3.09 -12.05 -3.04
N THR A 42 1.85 -12.43 -3.38
CA THR A 42 0.79 -11.47 -3.76
C THR A 42 0.53 -10.47 -2.66
N MET A 43 0.38 -10.94 -1.41
CA MET A 43 0.10 -10.06 -0.28
C MET A 43 1.25 -9.09 0.01
N VAL A 44 2.49 -9.57 -0.01
CA VAL A 44 3.64 -8.70 0.22
C VAL A 44 3.78 -7.66 -0.90
N THR A 45 3.58 -8.06 -2.14
CA THR A 45 3.67 -7.18 -3.31
C THR A 45 2.58 -6.09 -3.26
N LEU A 46 1.31 -6.46 -3.06
CA LEU A 46 0.20 -5.50 -2.96
C LEU A 46 0.30 -4.62 -1.70
N GLY A 47 0.67 -5.21 -0.55
CA GLY A 47 0.85 -4.46 0.69
C GLY A 47 1.96 -3.41 0.61
N ARG A 48 3.08 -3.73 -0.06
CA ARG A 48 4.14 -2.75 -0.33
C ARG A 48 3.70 -1.69 -1.32
N GLY A 49 3.00 -2.07 -2.39
CA GLY A 49 2.43 -1.13 -3.35
C GLY A 49 1.49 -0.12 -2.67
N ALA A 50 0.58 -0.59 -1.84
CA ALA A 50 -0.32 0.26 -1.06
C ALA A 50 0.45 1.20 -0.12
N THR A 51 1.42 0.67 0.64
CA THR A 51 2.23 1.49 1.57
C THR A 51 3.05 2.54 0.83
N GLN A 52 3.64 2.19 -0.30
CA GLN A 52 4.43 3.11 -1.13
C GLN A 52 3.54 4.22 -1.69
N SER A 53 2.38 3.89 -2.24
CA SER A 53 1.42 4.86 -2.76
C SER A 53 1.02 5.89 -1.69
N VAL A 54 0.69 5.43 -0.48
CA VAL A 54 0.38 6.33 0.65
C VAL A 54 1.59 7.19 1.04
N SER A 55 2.79 6.59 1.10
CA SER A 55 4.02 7.31 1.43
C SER A 55 4.34 8.41 0.40
N GLU A 56 4.19 8.12 -0.89
CA GLU A 56 4.41 9.08 -1.97
C GLU A 56 3.40 10.24 -1.90
N GLN A 57 2.13 9.96 -1.63
CA GLN A 57 1.12 11.00 -1.48
C GLN A 57 1.38 11.90 -0.28
N ILE A 58 1.74 11.32 0.88
CA ILE A 58 2.08 12.13 2.06
C ILE A 58 3.35 12.94 1.79
N SER A 59 4.33 12.37 1.09
CA SER A 59 5.52 13.09 0.65
C SER A 59 5.18 14.25 -0.31
N ALA A 60 4.24 14.03 -1.23
CA ALA A 60 3.75 15.05 -2.14
C ALA A 60 2.97 16.18 -1.43
N MET A 61 2.36 15.88 -0.29
CA MET A 61 1.67 16.88 0.55
C MET A 61 2.63 17.65 1.48
N GLY A 62 3.90 17.24 1.58
CA GLY A 62 4.90 17.77 2.52
C GLY A 62 5.05 16.86 3.74
N THR A 63 6.26 16.29 3.90
CA THR A 63 6.59 15.35 4.99
C THR A 63 6.58 16.00 6.38
N ASN A 64 6.62 17.34 6.44
CA ASN A 64 6.74 18.12 7.66
C ASN A 64 5.41 18.76 8.08
N MET A 65 4.28 18.21 7.62
CA MET A 65 2.97 18.81 7.84
C MET A 65 2.27 18.25 9.07
N LEU A 66 1.77 19.15 9.92
CA LEU A 66 0.80 18.86 10.96
C LEU A 66 -0.57 19.38 10.52
N LEU A 67 -1.60 18.58 10.71
CA LEU A 67 -2.98 18.93 10.38
C LEU A 67 -3.80 19.08 11.65
N ILE A 68 -4.32 20.27 11.88
CA ILE A 68 -5.20 20.58 13.02
C ILE A 68 -6.63 20.64 12.50
N ARG A 69 -7.51 19.83 13.08
CA ARG A 69 -8.92 19.77 12.71
C ARG A 69 -9.82 19.66 13.94
N PRO A 70 -11.08 20.10 13.88
CA PRO A 70 -12.05 19.83 14.92
C PRO A 70 -12.17 18.33 15.17
N GLY A 71 -12.25 17.93 16.42
CA GLY A 71 -12.48 16.56 16.84
C GLY A 71 -13.96 16.22 16.83
N GLN A 72 -14.27 14.93 16.93
CA GLN A 72 -15.61 14.48 17.28
C GLN A 72 -15.67 14.28 18.79
N ARG A 73 -16.47 15.06 19.50
CA ARG A 73 -16.84 14.72 20.89
C ARG A 73 -17.65 13.42 20.85
N ARG A 74 -17.22 12.41 21.59
CA ARG A 74 -18.01 11.18 21.79
C ARG A 74 -19.04 11.44 22.89
N GLY A 75 -20.34 11.49 22.53
CA GLY A 75 -21.42 11.65 23.51
C GLY A 75 -22.71 12.23 22.90
N PRO A 76 -23.84 12.16 23.59
CA PRO A 76 -25.08 12.83 23.16
C PRO A 76 -24.84 14.33 23.07
N GLY A 77 -25.02 14.95 21.90
CA GLY A 77 -24.73 16.35 21.61
C GLY A 77 -23.39 16.65 20.95
N SER A 78 -22.66 15.62 20.45
CA SER A 78 -21.31 15.72 19.90
C SER A 78 -21.20 16.28 18.48
N GLU A 79 -22.26 16.79 17.90
CA GLU A 79 -22.31 17.13 16.48
C GLU A 79 -21.46 18.34 16.06
N ASN A 80 -21.01 19.21 16.97
CA ASN A 80 -20.27 20.42 16.58
C ASN A 80 -19.14 20.79 17.54
N ALA A 81 -17.98 20.12 17.37
CA ALA A 81 -16.75 20.72 17.90
C ALA A 81 -16.55 22.11 17.28
N PRO A 82 -16.23 23.15 18.10
CA PRO A 82 -16.10 24.52 17.60
C PRO A 82 -15.00 24.56 16.51
N LYS A 83 -15.31 25.22 15.40
CA LYS A 83 -14.36 25.49 14.33
C LYS A 83 -13.30 26.48 14.79
N PHE A 84 -12.23 26.60 14.02
CA PHE A 84 -11.17 27.57 14.27
C PHE A 84 -11.53 28.95 13.72
N ARG A 85 -10.83 29.97 14.21
CA ARG A 85 -10.96 31.35 13.76
C ARG A 85 -9.60 31.91 13.31
N GLN A 86 -9.62 33.06 12.63
CA GLN A 86 -8.39 33.73 12.19
C GLN A 86 -7.42 33.99 13.33
N ARG A 87 -7.93 34.37 14.50
CA ARG A 87 -7.13 34.58 15.71
C ARG A 87 -6.29 33.35 16.10
N ASP A 88 -6.84 32.15 15.93
CA ASP A 88 -6.13 30.92 16.28
C ASP A 88 -4.94 30.69 15.32
N VAL A 89 -5.13 31.06 14.04
CA VAL A 89 -4.05 31.01 13.01
C VAL A 89 -2.95 32.00 13.33
N ASP A 90 -3.33 33.24 13.67
CA ASP A 90 -2.39 34.32 13.98
C ASP A 90 -1.52 33.96 15.21
N ILE A 91 -2.14 33.42 16.28
CA ILE A 91 -1.42 32.96 17.48
C ILE A 91 -0.41 31.86 17.15
N VAL A 92 -0.82 30.86 16.33
CA VAL A 92 0.09 29.78 15.92
C VAL A 92 1.27 30.33 15.13
N GLN A 93 1.05 31.31 14.25
CA GLN A 93 2.10 31.92 13.44
C GLN A 93 3.08 32.76 14.27
N GLU A 94 2.59 33.41 15.34
CA GLU A 94 3.39 34.29 16.20
C GLU A 94 4.20 33.52 17.25
N GLN A 95 3.66 32.42 17.79
CA GLN A 95 4.26 31.73 18.94
C GLN A 95 5.25 30.60 18.58
N PHE A 96 5.34 30.22 17.31
CA PHE A 96 6.14 29.04 16.92
C PHE A 96 7.19 29.36 15.87
N ASP A 97 8.42 29.60 16.28
CA ASP A 97 9.58 29.79 15.38
C ASP A 97 9.93 28.54 14.58
N SER A 98 9.51 27.36 15.08
CA SER A 98 9.71 26.07 14.39
C SER A 98 8.83 25.90 13.15
N ILE A 99 7.84 26.77 12.96
CA ILE A 99 6.88 26.72 11.85
C ILE A 99 7.41 27.52 10.66
N SER A 100 7.28 26.99 9.45
CA SER A 100 7.63 27.66 8.19
C SER A 100 6.43 28.30 7.50
N GLY A 101 5.20 27.81 7.76
CA GLY A 101 3.97 28.34 7.17
C GLY A 101 2.73 27.78 7.86
N VAL A 102 1.67 28.57 7.89
CA VAL A 102 0.37 28.20 8.47
C VAL A 102 -0.72 28.50 7.46
N ALA A 103 -1.39 27.45 6.98
CA ALA A 103 -2.45 27.54 6.00
C ALA A 103 -3.82 27.23 6.64
N PRO A 104 -4.70 28.22 6.79
CA PRO A 104 -6.11 27.99 7.15
C PRO A 104 -6.89 27.44 5.95
N TYR A 105 -7.88 26.60 6.21
CA TYR A 105 -8.73 26.03 5.18
C TYR A 105 -10.21 26.19 5.53
N THR A 106 -10.96 26.65 4.54
CA THR A 106 -12.43 26.60 4.55
C THR A 106 -12.87 26.07 3.20
N SER A 107 -13.66 25.02 3.14
CA SER A 107 -14.03 24.40 1.86
C SER A 107 -15.53 24.20 1.72
N ILE A 108 -16.00 24.32 0.49
CA ILE A 108 -17.42 24.13 0.13
C ILE A 108 -17.51 23.54 -1.28
N SER A 109 -18.36 22.55 -1.47
CA SER A 109 -18.68 22.05 -2.80
C SER A 109 -19.70 22.97 -3.48
N VAL A 110 -19.39 23.38 -4.70
CA VAL A 110 -20.24 24.30 -5.48
C VAL A 110 -20.24 23.94 -6.97
N THR A 111 -21.35 24.23 -7.63
CA THR A 111 -21.40 24.15 -9.09
C THR A 111 -20.85 25.44 -9.70
N THR A 112 -19.92 25.30 -10.59
CA THR A 112 -19.28 26.35 -11.38
C THR A 112 -19.77 26.30 -12.81
N VAL A 113 -19.79 27.45 -13.50
CA VAL A 113 -20.32 27.54 -14.87
C VAL A 113 -19.38 28.41 -15.71
N TYR A 114 -18.97 27.88 -16.84
CA TYR A 114 -18.27 28.60 -17.89
C TYR A 114 -18.92 28.36 -19.24
N GLN A 115 -19.41 29.41 -19.86
CA GLN A 115 -20.22 29.32 -21.10
C GLN A 115 -21.39 28.34 -20.95
N SER A 116 -21.39 27.25 -21.72
CA SER A 116 -22.40 26.19 -21.70
C SER A 116 -22.03 24.99 -20.81
N ARG A 117 -20.84 25.01 -20.18
CA ARG A 117 -20.35 23.93 -19.33
C ARG A 117 -20.62 24.23 -17.86
N ASN A 118 -21.07 23.22 -17.13
CA ASN A 118 -21.18 23.28 -15.68
C ASN A 118 -20.41 22.12 -15.07
N TYR A 119 -19.79 22.40 -13.92
CA TYR A 119 -19.02 21.39 -13.21
C TYR A 119 -19.09 21.64 -11.70
N THR A 120 -19.34 20.59 -10.93
CA THR A 120 -19.39 20.67 -9.47
C THR A 120 -18.05 20.26 -8.91
N THR A 121 -17.41 21.15 -8.18
CA THR A 121 -16.07 20.97 -7.62
C THR A 121 -15.97 21.57 -6.22
N VAL A 122 -14.85 21.33 -5.53
CA VAL A 122 -14.57 21.88 -4.21
C VAL A 122 -13.86 23.21 -4.35
N VAL A 123 -14.46 24.27 -3.77
CA VAL A 123 -13.79 25.56 -3.61
C VAL A 123 -13.17 25.65 -2.22
N THR A 124 -11.87 25.83 -2.18
CA THR A 124 -11.07 25.98 -0.97
C THR A 124 -10.62 27.43 -0.78
N GLY A 125 -11.00 28.03 0.34
CA GLY A 125 -10.52 29.34 0.79
C GLY A 125 -9.24 29.20 1.62
N SER A 126 -8.16 29.87 1.24
CA SER A 126 -6.90 29.83 1.98
C SER A 126 -6.03 31.08 1.74
N THR A 127 -4.79 31.04 2.24
CA THR A 127 -3.72 32.01 2.00
C THR A 127 -2.68 31.46 1.02
N ASN A 128 -1.63 32.24 0.71
CA ASN A 128 -0.53 31.73 -0.12
C ASN A 128 0.24 30.58 0.53
N ASP A 129 0.22 30.49 1.87
CA ASP A 129 0.84 29.38 2.60
C ASP A 129 0.21 28.00 2.23
N TYR A 130 -1.02 28.01 1.70
CA TYR A 130 -1.65 26.80 1.14
C TYR A 130 -0.74 26.09 0.12
N PHE A 131 -0.14 26.86 -0.75
CA PHE A 131 0.71 26.31 -1.81
C PHE A 131 2.03 25.79 -1.27
N ASP A 132 2.61 26.50 -0.32
CA ASP A 132 3.90 26.13 0.27
C ASP A 132 3.77 24.95 1.26
N VAL A 133 2.79 25.03 2.19
CA VAL A 133 2.50 23.95 3.16
C VAL A 133 2.04 22.67 2.45
N GLY A 134 1.21 22.80 1.41
CA GLY A 134 0.72 21.67 0.63
C GLY A 134 1.66 21.23 -0.50
N ASN A 135 2.83 21.85 -0.66
CA ASN A 135 3.78 21.57 -1.75
C ASN A 135 3.09 21.58 -3.14
N TRP A 136 2.30 22.64 -3.40
CA TRP A 136 1.65 22.85 -4.68
C TRP A 136 2.52 23.68 -5.62
N ALA A 137 2.88 23.13 -6.77
CA ALA A 137 3.47 23.89 -7.85
C ALA A 137 2.39 24.73 -8.59
N ILE A 138 2.74 25.91 -9.05
CA ILE A 138 1.95 26.69 -10.00
C ILE A 138 2.50 26.37 -11.39
N GLU A 139 1.70 25.71 -12.23
CA GLU A 139 2.09 25.34 -13.60
C GLU A 139 2.07 26.54 -14.53
N SER A 140 1.04 27.36 -14.40
CA SER A 140 0.91 28.59 -15.20
C SER A 140 0.24 29.69 -14.39
N GLY A 141 0.56 30.96 -14.71
CA GLY A 141 0.03 32.10 -13.96
C GLY A 141 0.85 32.43 -12.70
N ARG A 142 0.19 32.78 -11.61
CA ARG A 142 0.81 33.27 -10.37
C ARG A 142 0.00 32.92 -9.12
N LYS A 143 0.64 33.02 -7.94
CA LYS A 143 -0.03 33.03 -6.64
C LYS A 143 -0.85 34.31 -6.45
N PHE A 144 -1.64 34.40 -5.40
CA PHE A 144 -2.39 35.58 -5.03
C PHE A 144 -1.44 36.73 -4.64
N LEU A 145 -1.83 37.96 -4.99
CA LEU A 145 -1.18 39.17 -4.46
C LEU A 145 -1.70 39.43 -3.04
N ASP A 146 -0.87 40.02 -2.19
CA ASP A 146 -1.28 40.38 -0.84
C ASP A 146 -2.48 41.35 -0.80
N SER A 147 -2.59 42.21 -1.79
CA SER A 147 -3.74 43.10 -1.96
C SER A 147 -5.03 42.30 -2.25
N GLU A 148 -4.93 41.19 -2.99
CA GLU A 148 -6.06 40.33 -3.33
C GLU A 148 -6.52 39.52 -2.11
N LEU A 149 -5.56 38.99 -1.33
CA LEU A 149 -5.83 38.28 -0.07
C LEU A 149 -6.48 39.21 0.95
N ARG A 150 -5.90 40.41 1.18
CA ARG A 150 -6.43 41.39 2.15
C ARG A 150 -7.82 41.89 1.78
N ALA A 151 -8.03 42.24 0.52
CA ALA A 151 -9.30 42.76 0.02
C ALA A 151 -10.39 41.65 -0.15
N GLY A 152 -10.00 40.38 -0.23
CA GLY A 152 -10.92 39.27 -0.57
C GLY A 152 -11.45 39.42 -2.00
N LYS A 153 -10.55 39.64 -2.96
CA LYS A 153 -10.92 39.72 -4.38
C LYS A 153 -11.37 38.38 -4.93
N ALA A 154 -12.27 38.39 -5.92
CA ALA A 154 -12.76 37.20 -6.58
C ALA A 154 -11.74 36.73 -7.65
N VAL A 155 -10.61 36.21 -7.21
CA VAL A 155 -9.58 35.60 -8.02
C VAL A 155 -9.43 34.13 -7.65
N CYS A 156 -9.14 33.29 -8.64
CA CYS A 156 -9.06 31.83 -8.49
C CYS A 156 -7.77 31.27 -9.05
N ILE A 157 -7.28 30.22 -8.39
CA ILE A 157 -6.27 29.31 -8.92
C ILE A 157 -6.98 27.95 -9.02
N ILE A 158 -6.95 27.33 -10.20
CA ILE A 158 -7.72 26.12 -10.50
C ILE A 158 -6.81 24.90 -10.68
N GLY A 159 -7.27 23.75 -10.27
CA GLY A 159 -6.58 22.48 -10.51
C GLY A 159 -6.80 21.96 -11.93
N LYS A 160 -6.03 20.96 -12.30
CA LYS A 160 -5.94 20.41 -13.65
C LYS A 160 -7.27 19.81 -14.11
N THR A 161 -7.97 19.11 -13.23
CA THR A 161 -9.28 18.50 -13.52
C THR A 161 -10.33 19.58 -13.78
N VAL A 162 -10.36 20.63 -12.95
CA VAL A 162 -11.29 21.77 -13.16
C VAL A 162 -11.00 22.47 -14.48
N LYS A 163 -9.69 22.68 -14.81
CA LYS A 163 -9.29 23.22 -16.12
C LYS A 163 -9.86 22.40 -17.27
N SER A 164 -9.65 21.08 -17.25
CA SER A 164 -10.08 20.18 -18.33
C SER A 164 -11.61 20.14 -18.48
N GLN A 165 -12.34 20.14 -17.36
CA GLN A 165 -13.80 20.03 -17.35
C GLN A 165 -14.50 21.32 -17.80
N LEU A 166 -14.01 22.48 -17.35
CA LEU A 166 -14.65 23.77 -17.68
C LEU A 166 -14.11 24.38 -18.97
N PHE A 167 -12.78 24.43 -19.15
CA PHE A 167 -12.12 25.15 -20.24
C PHE A 167 -11.66 24.24 -21.38
N GLY A 168 -11.46 22.93 -21.10
CA GLY A 168 -10.96 21.99 -22.11
C GLY A 168 -9.51 22.33 -22.50
N SER A 169 -9.27 22.61 -23.76
CA SER A 169 -7.95 22.98 -24.30
C SER A 169 -7.67 24.49 -24.25
N GLU A 170 -8.66 25.33 -23.87
CA GLU A 170 -8.51 26.79 -23.80
C GLU A 170 -7.61 27.18 -22.63
N ASP A 171 -6.75 28.21 -22.81
CA ASP A 171 -5.96 28.75 -21.70
C ASP A 171 -6.86 29.54 -20.75
N PRO A 172 -7.04 29.11 -19.51
CA PRO A 172 -7.96 29.74 -18.58
C PRO A 172 -7.43 31.05 -17.97
N ILE A 173 -6.13 31.35 -18.12
CA ILE A 173 -5.52 32.51 -17.45
C ILE A 173 -6.15 33.82 -17.94
N GLY A 174 -6.64 34.60 -16.97
CA GLY A 174 -7.31 35.87 -17.23
C GLY A 174 -8.78 35.78 -17.58
N LEU A 175 -9.31 34.57 -17.88
CA LEU A 175 -10.73 34.33 -18.11
C LEU A 175 -11.53 34.36 -16.80
N GLU A 176 -12.82 34.63 -16.94
CA GLU A 176 -13.76 34.66 -15.81
C GLU A 176 -14.79 33.56 -15.96
N PHE A 177 -15.09 32.86 -14.89
CA PHE A 177 -16.17 31.90 -14.80
C PHE A 177 -17.03 32.13 -13.57
N ARG A 178 -18.27 31.71 -13.59
CA ARG A 178 -19.25 31.95 -12.54
C ARG A 178 -19.20 30.87 -11.46
N ILE A 179 -19.13 31.31 -10.22
CA ILE A 179 -19.27 30.49 -9.01
C ILE A 179 -20.52 30.98 -8.27
N LYS A 180 -21.59 30.17 -8.26
CA LYS A 180 -22.90 30.60 -7.71
C LYS A 180 -23.35 31.95 -8.28
N LYS A 181 -23.24 33.03 -7.47
CA LYS A 181 -23.77 34.38 -7.76
C LYS A 181 -22.69 35.39 -8.19
N PHE A 182 -21.41 35.02 -8.31
CA PHE A 182 -20.35 35.95 -8.71
C PHE A 182 -19.38 35.31 -9.69
N SER A 183 -18.66 36.16 -10.43
CA SER A 183 -17.59 35.73 -11.32
C SER A 183 -16.25 35.68 -10.61
N CYS A 184 -15.44 34.69 -10.93
CA CYS A 184 -14.08 34.54 -10.47
C CYS A 184 -13.09 34.61 -11.65
N LYS A 185 -12.06 35.45 -11.54
CA LYS A 185 -11.00 35.57 -12.53
C LYS A 185 -9.89 34.56 -12.24
N VAL A 186 -9.55 33.73 -13.24
CA VAL A 186 -8.44 32.78 -13.13
C VAL A 186 -7.10 33.51 -13.19
N VAL A 187 -6.27 33.34 -12.17
CA VAL A 187 -4.93 33.94 -12.08
C VAL A 187 -3.80 32.92 -12.09
N GLY A 188 -4.13 31.64 -11.92
CA GLY A 188 -3.15 30.55 -11.98
C GLY A 188 -3.80 29.17 -12.16
N VAL A 189 -2.98 28.22 -12.57
CA VAL A 189 -3.31 26.80 -12.68
C VAL A 189 -2.31 26.03 -11.85
N LEU A 190 -2.81 25.09 -11.03
CA LEU A 190 -1.99 24.20 -10.20
C LEU A 190 -1.33 23.13 -11.07
N GLY A 191 -0.15 22.72 -10.67
CA GLY A 191 0.51 21.53 -11.19
C GLY A 191 -0.27 20.27 -10.77
N GLU A 192 -0.19 19.24 -11.60
CA GLU A 192 -0.89 17.97 -11.40
C GLU A 192 -0.32 17.21 -10.19
N LYS A 193 -1.22 16.69 -9.33
CA LYS A 193 -0.93 15.78 -8.22
C LYS A 193 -1.60 14.41 -8.38
N GLY A 194 -2.61 14.34 -9.23
CA GLY A 194 -3.35 13.13 -9.52
C GLY A 194 -4.32 12.70 -8.41
N GLN A 195 -4.73 11.43 -8.48
CA GLN A 195 -5.66 10.85 -7.52
C GLN A 195 -4.96 10.50 -6.20
N SER A 196 -5.65 10.78 -5.10
CA SER A 196 -5.23 10.31 -3.77
C SER A 196 -5.48 8.81 -3.60
N THR A 197 -4.77 8.14 -2.68
CA THR A 197 -4.98 6.72 -2.33
C THR A 197 -6.42 6.42 -1.89
N TRP A 198 -7.13 7.44 -1.44
CA TRP A 198 -8.53 7.34 -1.03
C TRP A 198 -9.52 7.51 -2.18
N GLY A 199 -9.02 7.54 -3.44
CA GLY A 199 -9.82 7.68 -4.64
C GLY A 199 -10.36 9.08 -4.90
N SER A 200 -9.98 10.09 -4.08
CA SER A 200 -10.34 11.49 -4.35
C SER A 200 -9.32 12.12 -5.28
N ASP A 201 -9.81 12.84 -6.29
CA ASP A 201 -8.99 13.62 -7.20
C ASP A 201 -8.51 14.90 -6.51
N GLN A 202 -7.18 15.05 -6.31
CA GLN A 202 -6.60 16.24 -5.69
C GLN A 202 -6.64 17.45 -6.63
N ASP A 203 -6.65 17.20 -7.92
CA ASP A 203 -6.67 18.22 -8.97
C ASP A 203 -8.09 18.78 -9.22
N ASP A 204 -9.12 18.17 -8.59
CA ASP A 204 -10.49 18.67 -8.61
C ASP A 204 -10.72 19.71 -7.50
N THR A 205 -10.05 20.85 -7.61
CA THR A 205 -10.12 21.93 -6.62
C THR A 205 -10.00 23.31 -7.27
N ILE A 206 -10.65 24.29 -6.64
CA ILE A 206 -10.48 25.72 -6.92
C ILE A 206 -10.00 26.37 -5.63
N VAL A 207 -8.86 27.04 -5.66
CA VAL A 207 -8.35 27.81 -4.52
C VAL A 207 -8.69 29.28 -4.72
N MET A 208 -9.19 29.91 -3.63
CA MET A 208 -9.55 31.33 -3.59
C MET A 208 -9.01 31.97 -2.30
N PRO A 209 -8.87 33.30 -2.23
CA PRO A 209 -8.57 33.98 -0.96
C PRO A 209 -9.58 33.60 0.11
N LEU A 210 -9.11 33.27 1.32
CA LEU A 210 -9.95 32.82 2.45
C LEU A 210 -11.13 33.75 2.69
N LYS A 211 -10.86 35.07 2.74
CA LYS A 211 -11.91 36.08 2.97
C LYS A 211 -13.00 36.08 1.89
N THR A 212 -12.65 35.71 0.66
CA THR A 212 -13.62 35.61 -0.45
C THR A 212 -14.59 34.47 -0.23
N VAL A 213 -14.05 33.27 0.12
CA VAL A 213 -14.87 32.10 0.40
C VAL A 213 -15.75 32.33 1.61
N GLN A 214 -15.18 32.84 2.69
CA GLN A 214 -15.91 33.14 3.91
C GLN A 214 -17.08 34.12 3.68
N ARG A 215 -16.85 35.22 2.98
CA ARG A 215 -17.87 36.27 2.77
C ARG A 215 -18.90 35.91 1.69
N ARG A 216 -18.48 35.25 0.60
CA ARG A 216 -19.33 35.07 -0.59
C ARG A 216 -19.93 33.67 -0.74
N LEU A 217 -19.32 32.65 -0.13
CA LEU A 217 -19.74 31.27 -0.31
C LEU A 217 -20.29 30.64 0.96
N THR A 218 -19.56 30.72 2.09
CA THR A 218 -19.97 30.08 3.35
C THR A 218 -20.81 30.98 4.24
N GLY A 219 -20.62 32.32 4.18
CA GLY A 219 -21.28 33.27 5.08
C GLY A 219 -20.79 33.21 6.53
N SER A 220 -19.73 32.46 6.82
CA SER A 220 -19.13 32.29 8.14
C SER A 220 -17.62 32.60 8.07
N LEU A 221 -17.08 33.12 9.20
CA LEU A 221 -15.63 33.33 9.35
C LEU A 221 -14.90 32.10 9.90
N ASP A 222 -15.59 30.99 10.01
CA ASP A 222 -15.05 29.75 10.52
C ASP A 222 -13.99 29.17 9.58
N ILE A 223 -13.01 28.51 10.19
CA ILE A 223 -11.94 27.77 9.54
C ILE A 223 -12.14 26.29 9.87
N ASP A 224 -12.25 25.45 8.85
CA ASP A 224 -12.54 24.03 9.00
C ASP A 224 -11.32 23.24 9.46
N ARG A 225 -10.12 23.66 9.07
CA ARG A 225 -8.83 23.03 9.44
C ARG A 225 -7.69 24.01 9.27
N ILE A 226 -6.59 23.73 9.98
CA ILE A 226 -5.33 24.47 9.86
C ILE A 226 -4.25 23.47 9.53
N SER A 227 -3.49 23.71 8.47
CA SER A 227 -2.28 22.94 8.14
C SER A 227 -1.04 23.76 8.48
N VAL A 228 -0.09 23.12 9.11
CA VAL A 228 1.14 23.76 9.60
C VAL A 228 2.33 23.00 9.02
N SER A 229 3.28 23.71 8.42
CA SER A 229 4.55 23.13 7.98
C SER A 229 5.63 23.45 9.01
N VAL A 230 6.34 22.43 9.47
CA VAL A 230 7.44 22.55 10.45
C VAL A 230 8.77 22.57 9.70
N ARG A 231 9.68 23.48 10.10
CA ARG A 231 10.99 23.67 9.41
C ARG A 231 11.90 22.45 9.51
N ASP A 232 11.95 21.84 10.71
CA ASP A 232 12.78 20.66 10.97
C ASP A 232 11.91 19.44 11.27
N THR A 233 12.17 18.39 10.52
CA THR A 233 11.47 17.08 10.68
C THR A 233 11.62 16.51 12.10
N ASN A 234 12.74 16.78 12.77
CA ASN A 234 12.99 16.32 14.13
C ASN A 234 12.14 17.08 15.18
N ALA A 235 11.76 18.31 14.88
CA ALA A 235 10.96 19.15 15.77
C ALA A 235 9.46 18.86 15.70
N ILE A 236 8.97 18.00 14.80
CA ILE A 236 7.55 17.80 14.55
C ILE A 236 6.82 17.29 15.78
N SER A 237 7.36 16.28 16.48
CA SER A 237 6.72 15.70 17.66
C SER A 237 6.66 16.69 18.84
N GLU A 238 7.67 17.55 18.97
CA GLU A 238 7.68 18.61 19.96
C GLU A 238 6.67 19.71 19.59
N THR A 239 6.69 20.14 18.33
CA THR A 239 5.75 21.14 17.81
C THR A 239 4.31 20.65 17.93
N GLN A 240 4.04 19.36 17.66
CA GLN A 240 2.72 18.75 17.86
C GLN A 240 2.24 18.89 19.32
N ARG A 241 3.08 18.47 20.29
CA ARG A 241 2.74 18.57 21.72
C ARG A 241 2.48 20.00 22.16
N ARG A 242 3.31 20.95 21.70
CA ARG A 242 3.14 22.37 21.99
C ARG A 242 1.87 22.95 21.36
N LEU A 243 1.51 22.54 20.13
CA LEU A 243 0.26 22.92 19.49
C LEU A 243 -0.95 22.33 20.23
N GLU A 244 -0.88 21.07 20.68
CA GLU A 244 -1.93 20.48 21.50
C GLU A 244 -2.13 21.25 22.81
N ALA A 245 -1.07 21.61 23.51
CA ALA A 245 -1.12 22.40 24.72
C ALA A 245 -1.74 23.80 24.47
N LEU A 246 -1.26 24.50 23.42
CA LEU A 246 -1.80 25.82 23.04
C LEU A 246 -3.30 25.77 22.75
N PHE A 247 -3.75 24.80 21.91
CA PHE A 247 -5.18 24.72 21.58
C PHE A 247 -6.04 24.30 22.77
N ARG A 248 -5.52 23.50 23.72
CA ARG A 248 -6.21 23.22 24.99
C ARG A 248 -6.40 24.50 25.82
N GLU A 249 -5.36 25.33 25.89
CA GLU A 249 -5.42 26.63 26.56
C GLU A 249 -6.42 27.57 25.87
N LEU A 250 -6.32 27.76 24.54
CA LEU A 250 -7.23 28.62 23.76
C LEU A 250 -8.71 28.23 23.91
N ARG A 251 -8.97 26.95 24.12
CA ARG A 251 -10.30 26.37 24.29
C ARG A 251 -10.70 26.21 25.75
N SER A 252 -9.84 26.63 26.70
CA SER A 252 -10.07 26.52 28.15
C SER A 252 -10.44 25.10 28.58
N LEU A 253 -9.82 24.07 27.98
CA LEU A 253 -10.05 22.68 28.34
C LEU A 253 -9.24 22.29 29.57
N GLY A 254 -9.89 21.69 30.55
CA GLY A 254 -9.26 21.15 31.76
C GLY A 254 -8.31 20.00 31.46
N GLU A 255 -7.36 19.68 32.37
CA GLU A 255 -6.36 18.62 32.16
C GLU A 255 -6.96 17.25 31.86
N THR A 256 -8.11 16.93 32.47
CA THR A 256 -8.82 15.66 32.31
C THR A 256 -9.89 15.69 31.22
N GLU A 257 -10.14 16.85 30.61
CA GLU A 257 -11.18 17.02 29.60
C GLU A 257 -10.68 16.50 28.22
N GLU A 258 -11.54 15.73 27.53
CA GLU A 258 -11.25 15.22 26.21
C GLU A 258 -11.15 16.39 25.19
N SER A 259 -10.09 16.41 24.38
CA SER A 259 -9.88 17.47 23.40
C SER A 259 -10.94 17.41 22.29
N ASP A 260 -11.54 18.58 22.01
CA ASP A 260 -12.50 18.77 20.93
C ASP A 260 -11.83 19.10 19.57
N PHE A 261 -10.54 18.91 19.48
CA PHE A 261 -9.70 19.01 18.28
C PHE A 261 -8.68 17.88 18.24
N ARG A 262 -8.03 17.73 17.09
CA ARG A 262 -6.91 16.77 16.89
C ARG A 262 -5.79 17.44 16.12
N VAL A 263 -4.56 17.22 16.57
CA VAL A 263 -3.33 17.55 15.84
C VAL A 263 -2.75 16.26 15.28
N LEU A 264 -2.80 16.11 13.97
CA LEU A 264 -2.39 14.88 13.27
C LEU A 264 -1.02 15.10 12.62
N ASP A 265 -0.08 14.24 12.96
CA ASP A 265 1.18 14.10 12.21
C ASP A 265 0.95 13.14 11.04
N MET A 266 1.14 13.63 9.81
CA MET A 266 0.94 12.82 8.60
C MET A 266 1.88 11.62 8.54
N ARG A 267 3.07 11.68 9.14
CA ARG A 267 4.00 10.56 9.25
C ARG A 267 3.45 9.43 10.12
N GLN A 268 2.72 9.77 11.22
CA GLN A 268 2.10 8.75 12.08
C GLN A 268 1.04 7.95 11.32
N ILE A 269 0.36 8.56 10.36
CA ILE A 269 -0.60 7.85 9.49
C ILE A 269 0.14 6.81 8.65
N VAL A 270 1.26 7.18 8.00
CA VAL A 270 2.10 6.22 7.25
C VAL A 270 2.60 5.09 8.15
N GLN A 271 3.12 5.43 9.34
CA GLN A 271 3.64 4.45 10.29
C GLN A 271 2.55 3.46 10.74
N THR A 272 1.35 3.96 11.03
CA THR A 272 0.21 3.13 11.43
C THR A 272 -0.20 2.19 10.29
N LEU A 273 -0.30 2.69 9.06
CA LEU A 273 -0.63 1.87 7.88
C LEU A 273 0.45 0.81 7.62
N THR A 274 1.73 1.20 7.69
CA THR A 274 2.85 0.27 7.57
C THR A 274 2.83 -0.80 8.66
N GLY A 275 2.53 -0.40 9.89
CA GLY A 275 2.35 -1.32 11.03
C GLY A 275 1.23 -2.33 10.79
N THR A 276 0.07 -1.84 10.36
CA THR A 276 -1.09 -2.70 10.03
C THR A 276 -0.75 -3.67 8.90
N THR A 277 -0.10 -3.20 7.84
CA THR A 277 0.34 -4.06 6.72
C THR A 277 1.31 -5.13 7.19
N LYS A 278 2.25 -4.82 8.09
CA LYS A 278 3.16 -5.83 8.69
C LYS A 278 2.40 -6.90 9.47
N VAL A 279 1.41 -6.53 10.29
CA VAL A 279 0.58 -7.49 11.04
C VAL A 279 -0.22 -8.38 10.08
N LEU A 280 -0.87 -7.82 9.08
CA LEU A 280 -1.60 -8.59 8.06
C LEU A 280 -0.68 -9.54 7.29
N THR A 281 0.52 -9.07 6.92
CA THR A 281 1.51 -9.92 6.25
C THR A 281 1.96 -11.08 7.15
N ALA A 282 2.16 -10.84 8.45
CA ALA A 282 2.52 -11.89 9.41
C ALA A 282 1.39 -12.93 9.57
N LEU A 283 0.13 -12.49 9.67
CA LEU A 283 -1.03 -13.39 9.77
C LEU A 283 -1.16 -14.27 8.52
N LEU A 284 -1.07 -13.66 7.33
CA LEU A 284 -1.15 -14.42 6.07
C LEU A 284 0.08 -15.31 5.88
N GLY A 285 1.24 -14.88 6.34
CA GLY A 285 2.43 -15.73 6.42
C GLY A 285 2.22 -16.99 7.27
N ALA A 286 1.51 -16.86 8.40
CA ALA A 286 1.14 -18.02 9.22
C ALA A 286 0.18 -18.96 8.49
N VAL A 287 -0.85 -18.43 7.82
CA VAL A 287 -1.77 -19.23 6.99
C VAL A 287 -1.03 -19.94 5.86
N ALA A 288 -0.13 -19.24 5.20
CA ALA A 288 0.69 -19.82 4.14
C ALA A 288 1.63 -20.92 4.68
N ALA A 289 2.21 -20.74 5.86
CA ALA A 289 3.03 -21.76 6.51
C ALA A 289 2.20 -23.05 6.76
N VAL A 290 0.96 -22.92 7.22
CA VAL A 290 0.04 -24.07 7.36
C VAL A 290 -0.25 -24.70 6.00
N SER A 291 -0.52 -23.92 4.96
CA SER A 291 -0.75 -24.41 3.60
C SER A 291 0.46 -25.16 3.06
N LEU A 292 1.67 -24.64 3.30
CA LEU A 292 2.92 -25.29 2.92
C LEU A 292 3.18 -26.59 3.71
N LEU A 293 2.82 -26.64 4.99
CA LEU A 293 2.89 -27.87 5.78
C LEU A 293 1.96 -28.93 5.21
N VAL A 294 0.71 -28.58 4.87
CA VAL A 294 -0.25 -29.49 4.23
C VAL A 294 0.29 -29.97 2.87
N GLY A 295 0.83 -29.07 2.06
CA GLY A 295 1.52 -29.42 0.81
C GLY A 295 2.72 -30.34 1.03
N GLY A 296 3.51 -30.10 2.07
CA GLY A 296 4.64 -30.94 2.46
C GLY A 296 4.22 -32.36 2.87
N ILE A 297 3.16 -32.49 3.68
CA ILE A 297 2.56 -33.80 4.04
C ILE A 297 2.08 -34.51 2.77
N GLY A 298 1.51 -33.77 1.81
CA GLY A 298 1.15 -34.30 0.50
C GLY A 298 2.35 -34.86 -0.26
N ILE A 299 3.50 -34.14 -0.29
CA ILE A 299 4.75 -34.65 -0.86
C ILE A 299 5.18 -35.93 -0.16
N MET A 300 5.18 -35.96 1.17
CA MET A 300 5.54 -37.12 1.95
C MET A 300 4.67 -38.34 1.59
N ASN A 301 3.36 -38.16 1.47
CA ASN A 301 2.42 -39.23 1.11
C ASN A 301 2.66 -39.74 -0.32
N ILE A 302 2.90 -38.86 -1.29
CA ILE A 302 3.22 -39.26 -2.67
C ILE A 302 4.51 -40.08 -2.68
N MET A 303 5.53 -39.59 -1.98
CA MET A 303 6.83 -40.27 -1.92
C MET A 303 6.74 -41.64 -1.24
N LEU A 304 5.95 -41.80 -0.16
CA LEU A 304 5.72 -43.09 0.50
C LEU A 304 5.10 -44.08 -0.47
N VAL A 305 4.06 -43.66 -1.19
CA VAL A 305 3.42 -44.51 -2.22
C VAL A 305 4.39 -44.85 -3.35
N SER A 306 5.14 -43.87 -3.82
CA SER A 306 6.16 -44.10 -4.89
C SER A 306 7.23 -45.11 -4.45
N VAL A 307 7.64 -45.08 -3.18
CA VAL A 307 8.57 -46.04 -2.60
C VAL A 307 7.96 -47.42 -2.57
N THR A 308 6.69 -47.58 -2.13
CA THR A 308 6.01 -48.89 -2.07
C THR A 308 5.79 -49.47 -3.47
N GLU A 309 5.34 -48.68 -4.43
CA GLU A 309 5.16 -49.12 -5.83
C GLU A 309 6.48 -49.58 -6.50
N ARG A 310 7.62 -48.99 -6.06
CA ARG A 310 8.95 -49.31 -6.60
C ARG A 310 9.81 -50.15 -5.68
N THR A 311 9.22 -50.80 -4.68
CA THR A 311 9.95 -51.57 -3.66
C THR A 311 10.84 -52.65 -4.33
N ARG A 312 10.32 -53.38 -5.30
CA ARG A 312 11.08 -54.42 -6.03
C ARG A 312 12.22 -53.87 -6.84
N GLU A 313 12.01 -52.73 -7.53
CA GLU A 313 13.06 -52.02 -8.30
C GLU A 313 14.20 -51.54 -7.39
N ILE A 314 13.86 -50.94 -6.24
CA ILE A 314 14.82 -50.49 -5.22
C ILE A 314 15.60 -51.68 -4.69
N GLY A 315 14.90 -52.80 -4.34
CA GLY A 315 15.49 -54.02 -3.85
C GLY A 315 16.53 -54.63 -4.82
N ILE A 316 16.19 -54.69 -6.10
CA ILE A 316 17.13 -55.17 -7.16
C ILE A 316 18.38 -54.29 -7.20
N ARG A 317 18.22 -52.93 -7.17
CA ARG A 317 19.35 -52.01 -7.18
C ARG A 317 20.27 -52.18 -5.97
N LEU A 318 19.69 -52.34 -4.79
CA LEU A 318 20.47 -52.58 -3.56
C LEU A 318 21.16 -53.97 -3.59
N ALA A 319 20.49 -54.99 -4.11
CA ALA A 319 21.06 -56.36 -4.25
C ALA A 319 22.26 -56.42 -5.18
N ILE A 320 22.30 -55.60 -6.25
CA ILE A 320 23.45 -55.50 -7.18
C ILE A 320 24.51 -54.49 -6.70
N GLY A 321 24.40 -53.95 -5.46
CA GLY A 321 25.44 -53.16 -4.82
C GLY A 321 25.28 -51.62 -4.91
N ALA A 322 24.07 -51.11 -5.18
CA ALA A 322 23.84 -49.68 -5.09
C ALA A 322 23.98 -49.19 -3.65
N LEU A 323 24.68 -48.07 -3.45
CA LEU A 323 24.84 -47.47 -2.15
C LEU A 323 23.51 -46.83 -1.65
N GLU A 324 23.17 -47.00 -0.36
CA GLU A 324 22.01 -46.36 0.28
C GLU A 324 21.96 -44.85 -0.03
N LYS A 325 23.12 -44.17 0.01
CA LYS A 325 23.26 -42.75 -0.30
C LYS A 325 22.73 -42.39 -1.69
N HIS A 326 22.92 -43.22 -2.68
CA HIS A 326 22.48 -42.98 -4.06
C HIS A 326 20.95 -43.06 -4.15
N VAL A 327 20.34 -44.04 -3.48
CA VAL A 327 18.89 -44.17 -3.39
C VAL A 327 18.27 -43.01 -2.63
N LEU A 328 18.84 -42.63 -1.47
CA LEU A 328 18.43 -41.48 -0.71
C LEU A 328 18.42 -40.21 -1.57
N MET A 329 19.54 -39.90 -2.22
CA MET A 329 19.70 -38.71 -3.05
C MET A 329 18.70 -38.69 -4.22
N GLN A 330 18.44 -39.84 -4.85
CA GLN A 330 17.49 -39.93 -5.95
C GLN A 330 16.09 -39.49 -5.50
N PHE A 331 15.57 -40.07 -4.43
CA PHE A 331 14.23 -39.74 -3.92
C PHE A 331 14.16 -38.32 -3.34
N LEU A 332 15.25 -37.83 -2.72
CA LEU A 332 15.31 -36.46 -2.23
C LEU A 332 15.26 -35.43 -3.35
N ILE A 333 15.99 -35.68 -4.46
CA ILE A 333 15.93 -34.83 -5.64
C ILE A 333 14.52 -34.84 -6.26
N GLU A 334 13.83 -36.02 -6.27
CA GLU A 334 12.45 -36.11 -6.77
C GLU A 334 11.50 -35.21 -5.95
N ALA A 335 11.63 -35.21 -4.62
CA ALA A 335 10.85 -34.35 -3.74
C ALA A 335 11.15 -32.85 -3.95
N ILE A 336 12.43 -32.48 -4.11
CA ILE A 336 12.85 -31.10 -4.39
C ILE A 336 12.31 -30.62 -5.74
N VAL A 337 12.33 -31.48 -6.76
CA VAL A 337 11.78 -31.13 -8.07
C VAL A 337 10.29 -30.85 -8.01
N LEU A 338 9.53 -31.71 -7.31
CA LEU A 338 8.09 -31.54 -7.12
C LEU A 338 7.76 -30.21 -6.38
N SER A 339 8.45 -29.96 -5.28
CA SER A 339 8.24 -28.73 -4.51
C SER A 339 8.68 -27.47 -5.25
N SER A 340 9.79 -27.55 -6.01
CA SER A 340 10.28 -26.43 -6.83
C SER A 340 9.32 -26.11 -7.98
N LEU A 341 8.72 -27.12 -8.61
CA LEU A 341 7.66 -26.92 -9.60
C LEU A 341 6.46 -26.20 -9.00
N GLY A 342 6.02 -26.61 -7.80
CA GLY A 342 4.97 -25.89 -7.05
C GLY A 342 5.36 -24.45 -6.75
N GLY A 343 6.61 -24.21 -6.35
CA GLY A 343 7.15 -22.87 -6.09
C GLY A 343 7.17 -21.98 -7.34
N ILE A 344 7.61 -22.52 -8.49
CA ILE A 344 7.62 -21.77 -9.77
C ILE A 344 6.20 -21.45 -10.24
N LEU A 345 5.28 -22.41 -10.18
CA LEU A 345 3.88 -22.17 -10.54
C LEU A 345 3.21 -21.18 -9.58
N GLY A 346 3.54 -21.28 -8.29
CA GLY A 346 3.08 -20.33 -7.26
C GLY A 346 3.58 -18.92 -7.53
N LEU A 347 4.86 -18.77 -7.90
CA LEU A 347 5.44 -17.49 -8.30
C LEU A 347 4.77 -16.92 -9.56
N ALA A 348 4.55 -17.73 -10.58
CA ALA A 348 3.87 -17.29 -11.81
C ALA A 348 2.43 -16.82 -11.51
N LEU A 349 1.70 -17.58 -10.68
CA LEU A 349 0.36 -17.21 -10.23
C LEU A 349 0.37 -15.92 -9.40
N ALA A 350 1.37 -15.77 -8.50
CA ALA A 350 1.53 -14.56 -7.69
C ALA A 350 1.75 -13.33 -8.55
N VAL A 351 2.59 -13.41 -9.58
CA VAL A 351 2.82 -12.30 -10.52
C VAL A 351 1.53 -11.93 -11.24
N GLY A 352 0.78 -12.92 -11.73
CA GLY A 352 -0.51 -12.69 -12.38
C GLY A 352 -1.54 -12.03 -11.45
N LEU A 353 -1.71 -12.55 -10.23
CA LEU A 353 -2.63 -11.98 -9.25
C LEU A 353 -2.20 -10.59 -8.76
N SER A 354 -0.90 -10.37 -8.57
CA SER A 354 -0.37 -9.07 -8.15
C SER A 354 -0.56 -8.01 -9.24
N THR A 355 -0.34 -8.34 -10.51
CA THR A 355 -0.55 -7.40 -11.62
C THR A 355 -2.03 -7.04 -11.79
N LEU A 356 -2.92 -8.03 -11.73
CA LEU A 356 -4.37 -7.80 -11.79
C LEU A 356 -4.86 -6.96 -10.60
N GLY A 357 -4.42 -7.30 -9.40
CA GLY A 357 -4.79 -6.59 -8.18
C GLY A 357 -4.25 -5.15 -8.16
N ALA A 358 -2.99 -4.95 -8.53
CA ALA A 358 -2.36 -3.63 -8.60
C ALA A 358 -3.08 -2.72 -9.61
N ASN A 359 -3.39 -3.23 -10.80
CA ASN A 359 -4.14 -2.48 -11.82
C ASN A 359 -5.56 -2.14 -11.37
N ALA A 360 -6.27 -3.09 -10.73
CA ALA A 360 -7.63 -2.87 -10.25
C ALA A 360 -7.71 -1.85 -9.09
N MET A 361 -6.66 -1.78 -8.26
CA MET A 361 -6.60 -0.89 -7.10
C MET A 361 -5.84 0.42 -7.38
N GLY A 362 -5.21 0.58 -8.56
CA GLY A 362 -4.40 1.75 -8.89
C GLY A 362 -3.10 1.86 -8.09
N PHE A 363 -2.55 0.74 -7.58
CA PHE A 363 -1.31 0.73 -6.82
C PHE A 363 -0.10 0.47 -7.72
N PRO A 364 1.08 1.05 -7.40
CA PRO A 364 2.31 0.71 -8.10
C PRO A 364 2.69 -0.75 -7.83
N LEU A 365 3.04 -1.48 -8.89
CA LEU A 365 3.54 -2.85 -8.77
C LEU A 365 5.00 -2.84 -8.32
N ILE A 366 5.25 -3.19 -7.06
CA ILE A 366 6.61 -3.24 -6.50
C ILE A 366 7.04 -4.70 -6.41
N PHE A 367 7.81 -5.12 -7.40
CA PHE A 367 8.36 -6.46 -7.44
C PHE A 367 9.62 -6.56 -6.58
N ASP A 368 9.60 -7.45 -5.57
CA ASP A 368 10.75 -7.68 -4.68
C ASP A 368 11.43 -9.02 -5.02
N PRO A 369 12.58 -9.01 -5.70
CA PRO A 369 13.29 -10.23 -6.08
C PRO A 369 13.78 -11.03 -4.87
N VAL A 370 14.05 -10.38 -3.73
CA VAL A 370 14.54 -11.05 -2.52
C VAL A 370 13.44 -11.90 -1.90
N ILE A 371 12.23 -11.37 -1.79
CA ILE A 371 11.08 -12.11 -1.25
C ILE A 371 10.72 -13.28 -2.16
N ASN A 372 10.73 -13.08 -3.46
CA ASN A 372 10.46 -14.13 -4.43
C ASN A 372 11.49 -15.27 -4.35
N LEU A 373 12.77 -14.93 -4.19
CA LEU A 373 13.83 -15.91 -3.98
C LEU A 373 13.66 -16.66 -2.65
N ILE A 374 13.35 -15.94 -1.57
CA ILE A 374 13.11 -16.56 -0.25
C ILE A 374 11.92 -17.52 -0.33
N ALA A 375 10.81 -17.13 -0.93
CA ALA A 375 9.64 -17.97 -1.08
C ALA A 375 9.94 -19.25 -1.91
N PHE A 376 10.72 -19.12 -2.99
CA PHE A 376 11.15 -20.24 -3.79
C PHE A 376 12.08 -21.19 -3.01
N LEU A 377 13.08 -20.65 -2.31
CA LEU A 377 14.00 -21.45 -1.48
C LEU A 377 13.26 -22.15 -0.34
N PHE A 378 12.28 -21.48 0.25
CA PHE A 378 11.44 -22.07 1.28
C PHE A 378 10.60 -23.22 0.75
N SER A 379 10.01 -23.08 -0.46
CA SER A 379 9.31 -24.16 -1.15
C SER A 379 10.22 -25.37 -1.39
N ALA A 380 11.44 -25.15 -1.87
CA ALA A 380 12.42 -26.21 -2.06
C ALA A 380 12.81 -26.89 -0.74
N GLY A 381 12.96 -26.08 0.33
CA GLY A 381 13.23 -26.57 1.69
C GLY A 381 12.14 -27.48 2.24
N ILE A 382 10.88 -27.20 1.96
CA ILE A 382 9.72 -28.07 2.29
C ILE A 382 9.88 -29.43 1.58
N GLY A 383 10.29 -29.44 0.32
CA GLY A 383 10.57 -30.67 -0.41
C GLY A 383 11.65 -31.52 0.25
N VAL A 384 12.73 -30.88 0.75
CA VAL A 384 13.79 -31.57 1.49
C VAL A 384 13.25 -32.14 2.81
N LEU A 385 12.56 -31.32 3.59
CA LEU A 385 12.08 -31.66 4.94
C LEU A 385 11.13 -32.87 4.88
N PHE A 386 10.10 -32.80 4.03
CA PHE A 386 9.07 -33.83 3.94
C PHE A 386 9.47 -35.01 3.03
N GLY A 387 10.40 -34.80 2.09
CA GLY A 387 10.95 -35.86 1.24
C GLY A 387 12.00 -36.73 1.93
N TYR A 388 12.65 -36.24 3.00
CA TYR A 388 13.76 -36.95 3.64
C TYR A 388 13.31 -38.27 4.28
N MET A 389 12.19 -38.28 5.00
CA MET A 389 11.71 -39.48 5.70
C MET A 389 11.38 -40.63 4.75
N PRO A 390 10.56 -40.44 3.66
CA PRO A 390 10.35 -41.48 2.65
C PRO A 390 11.62 -41.91 1.94
N ALA A 391 12.50 -40.96 1.57
CA ALA A 391 13.76 -41.26 0.91
C ALA A 391 14.69 -42.13 1.78
N ARG A 392 14.73 -41.86 3.08
CA ARG A 392 15.50 -42.67 4.05
C ARG A 392 14.91 -44.09 4.19
N ARG A 393 13.57 -44.24 4.17
CA ARG A 393 12.92 -45.55 4.19
C ARG A 393 13.29 -46.34 2.95
N ALA A 394 13.23 -45.73 1.77
CA ALA A 394 13.62 -46.36 0.53
C ALA A 394 15.09 -46.83 0.53
N ALA A 395 16.00 -45.99 1.05
CA ALA A 395 17.43 -46.30 1.11
C ALA A 395 17.80 -47.47 2.05
N ARG A 396 16.94 -47.73 3.06
CA ARG A 396 17.18 -48.76 4.08
C ARG A 396 16.32 -50.01 3.89
N LEU A 397 15.70 -50.21 2.72
CA LEU A 397 14.98 -51.42 2.40
C LEU A 397 15.89 -52.63 2.41
N ASN A 398 15.47 -53.71 3.07
CA ASN A 398 16.18 -54.97 3.00
C ASN A 398 15.97 -55.60 1.59
N PRO A 399 17.01 -55.87 0.82
CA PRO A 399 16.89 -56.40 -0.52
C PRO A 399 16.10 -57.74 -0.59
N ILE A 400 16.27 -58.57 0.45
CA ILE A 400 15.61 -59.90 0.50
C ILE A 400 14.09 -59.70 0.67
N ASP A 401 13.67 -58.82 1.57
CA ASP A 401 12.25 -58.58 1.85
C ASP A 401 11.60 -57.84 0.63
N ALA A 402 12.35 -56.94 0.00
CA ALA A 402 11.89 -56.20 -1.17
C ALA A 402 11.67 -57.09 -2.41
N LEU A 403 12.41 -58.20 -2.55
CA LEU A 403 12.22 -59.15 -3.62
C LEU A 403 11.12 -60.18 -3.38
N ARG A 404 10.70 -60.36 -2.12
CA ARG A 404 9.57 -61.24 -1.71
C ARG A 404 8.19 -60.58 -1.79
N HIS A 405 8.15 -59.23 -1.92
CA HIS A 405 6.89 -58.51 -2.13
C HIS A 405 6.39 -58.76 -3.58
N GLU A 406 5.28 -59.48 -3.70
CA GLU A 406 4.44 -59.53 -4.89
C GLU A 406 3.60 -58.29 -5.06
#